data_0004374274b3afa01a7043446d41e9c2
#
_entry.id   0004374274b3afa01a7043446d41e9c2
#
_cell.length_a   1.000
_cell.length_b   1.000
_cell.length_c   1.000
_cell.angle_alpha   90.00
_cell.angle_beta   90.00
_cell.angle_gamma   90.00
#
_symmetry.space_group_name_H-M   'P 1'
#
loop_
_entity.id
_entity.type
_entity.pdbx_description
1 polymer ?
#
loop_
_entity_poly.entity_id
_entity_poly.type
_entity_poly.pdbx_seq_one_letter_code
_entity_poly.pdbx_strand_id
1 'polypeptide(L)'
;MTEAQPVNMTRPSATAARTRIAAPVSPAVPAVTSNGHAPARPPAVPRVDARDPRYLALRNFAISMSVFNIIGYTILGFEQPWTWPLFSVAIGYAVELSVEFISSRVNNRAPGYAGNGGWGLYTFLLPAHITSLAANMLLYANDRYWPIAFAVIVAVGQKALFQAPIKGRMRHFMNPSNLGITVALLVFPWVNVAPPYQFTEQVPDTFRMMVPMIILTAGTVLNSMLTKKVPLILGWLGAFVIQALIRHFVWDVGLWAALGPMTGVAFVLFTNYMITDPGTTPSLGRWQFMFGASVAMVYGVLIQLNVVYTLFFAVCIVCALRGGYWWARWLRERRADEPVPPMGRTSTPDVVASTS
;
A
#
# COMPACT_ATOMS: atom_id res chain seq x y z
N MET A 1 20.18 -55.08 54.40
CA MET A 1 21.64 -55.16 54.47
C MET A 1 22.09 -53.78 54.10
N THR A 2 22.21 -52.88 55.05
CA THR A 2 23.40 -52.66 55.87
C THR A 2 24.48 -52.06 55.05
N GLU A 3 24.89 -50.93 55.18
CA GLU A 3 25.54 -50.06 56.21
C GLU A 3 26.46 -49.13 55.44
N ALA A 4 26.80 -47.98 55.66
CA ALA A 4 26.83 -47.01 56.71
C ALA A 4 27.91 -45.95 56.35
N GLN A 5 27.67 -44.74 56.71
CA GLN A 5 28.69 -43.69 56.83
C GLN A 5 29.68 -43.96 57.96
N PRO A 6 30.82 -43.24 57.98
CA PRO A 6 30.90 -42.03 58.80
C PRO A 6 31.92 -40.96 58.23
N VAL A 7 31.73 -39.70 58.41
CA VAL A 7 31.88 -38.74 59.52
C VAL A 7 33.34 -38.51 59.97
N ASN A 8 33.78 -37.28 59.81
CA ASN A 8 34.32 -36.39 60.86
C ASN A 8 35.75 -35.83 60.77
N MET A 9 35.78 -34.53 60.95
CA MET A 9 36.61 -33.72 61.95
C MET A 9 38.06 -33.42 61.52
N THR A 10 38.65 -32.35 61.75
CA THR A 10 38.56 -31.09 62.54
C THR A 10 39.76 -30.21 62.22
N ARG A 11 39.59 -28.94 62.39
CA ARG A 11 40.50 -27.77 62.65
C ARG A 11 41.84 -28.09 63.45
N PRO A 12 42.75 -27.08 63.71
CA PRO A 12 42.84 -25.63 63.32
C PRO A 12 44.27 -25.06 63.17
N SER A 13 44.33 -23.70 62.94
CA SER A 13 45.35 -22.70 63.47
C SER A 13 46.68 -22.65 62.70
N ALA A 14 47.29 -21.54 62.47
CA ALA A 14 47.62 -20.37 63.25
C ALA A 14 48.26 -19.27 62.37
N THR A 15 47.86 -18.06 62.60
CA THR A 15 48.58 -16.79 62.72
C THR A 15 50.01 -16.69 62.24
N ALA A 16 50.26 -15.82 61.28
CA ALA A 16 51.51 -15.01 61.19
C ALA A 16 51.21 -13.68 60.55
N ALA A 17 51.16 -12.62 61.31
CA ALA A 17 51.17 -11.25 60.96
C ALA A 17 52.49 -10.90 60.29
N ARG A 18 52.45 -10.35 59.06
CA ARG A 18 53.57 -9.60 58.46
C ARG A 18 53.09 -8.21 58.08
N THR A 19 53.50 -7.24 58.90
CA THR A 19 53.47 -5.82 58.65
C THR A 19 54.16 -5.52 57.32
N ARG A 20 53.43 -5.00 56.33
CA ARG A 20 54.01 -4.37 55.14
C ARG A 20 53.76 -2.87 55.15
N ILE A 21 54.85 -2.19 55.08
CA ILE A 21 55.06 -0.75 54.96
C ILE A 21 54.27 -0.23 53.73
N ALA A 22 53.48 0.82 53.97
CA ALA A 22 52.69 1.49 52.92
C ALA A 22 53.60 2.23 51.94
N ALA A 23 53.43 1.97 50.66
CA ALA A 23 53.98 2.77 49.55
C ALA A 23 53.06 3.96 49.24
N PRO A 24 53.56 5.08 48.73
CA PRO A 24 52.78 6.30 48.55
C PRO A 24 51.71 6.15 47.50
N VAL A 25 50.53 6.60 47.84
CA VAL A 25 49.34 6.63 46.98
C VAL A 25 49.54 7.71 45.94
N SER A 26 49.66 7.28 44.65
CA SER A 26 49.55 8.16 43.49
C SER A 26 48.09 8.52 43.28
N PRO A 27 47.70 9.78 42.93
CA PRO A 27 46.31 10.13 42.74
C PRO A 27 45.75 9.39 41.51
N ALA A 28 44.68 8.61 41.74
CA ALA A 28 43.97 7.90 40.73
C ALA A 28 43.25 8.91 39.77
N VAL A 29 43.65 8.91 38.52
CA VAL A 29 42.92 9.53 37.44
C VAL A 29 41.56 8.79 37.37
N PRO A 30 40.42 9.51 37.38
CA PRO A 30 39.11 8.85 37.22
C PRO A 30 39.05 8.16 35.86
N ALA A 31 38.89 6.87 35.87
CA ALA A 31 38.60 6.09 34.67
C ALA A 31 37.31 6.62 34.05
N VAL A 32 37.39 7.23 32.88
CA VAL A 32 36.26 7.52 32.01
C VAL A 32 35.67 6.16 31.61
N THR A 33 34.62 5.75 32.30
CA THR A 33 33.79 4.64 31.85
C THR A 33 33.16 5.07 30.55
N SER A 34 33.75 4.69 29.43
CA SER A 34 33.09 4.73 28.13
C SER A 34 31.90 3.72 28.24
N ASN A 35 30.70 4.23 28.49
CA ASN A 35 29.49 3.50 28.23
C ASN A 35 29.43 3.23 26.74
N GLY A 36 30.14 2.19 26.32
CA GLY A 36 30.01 1.61 24.99
C GLY A 36 28.59 1.09 24.82
N HIS A 37 27.66 1.96 24.45
CA HIS A 37 26.42 1.52 23.86
C HIS A 37 26.82 0.79 22.58
N ALA A 38 26.83 -0.54 22.64
CA ALA A 38 26.84 -1.34 21.43
C ALA A 38 25.74 -0.78 20.53
N PRO A 39 26.02 -0.51 19.24
CA PRO A 39 25.01 0.02 18.34
C PRO A 39 23.79 -0.88 18.42
N ALA A 40 22.62 -0.27 18.71
CA ALA A 40 21.36 -0.99 18.87
C ALA A 40 21.17 -1.86 17.64
N ARG A 41 21.05 -3.16 17.85
CA ARG A 41 20.82 -4.12 16.76
C ARG A 41 19.61 -3.62 15.97
N PRO A 42 19.71 -3.43 14.64
CA PRO A 42 18.59 -2.95 13.84
C PRO A 42 17.40 -3.89 14.11
N PRO A 43 16.19 -3.34 14.26
CA PRO A 43 15.01 -4.13 14.59
C PRO A 43 14.87 -5.27 13.57
N ALA A 44 14.73 -6.49 14.10
CA ALA A 44 14.59 -7.69 13.27
C ALA A 44 13.38 -7.51 12.35
N VAL A 45 13.55 -7.80 11.06
CA VAL A 45 12.46 -7.80 10.08
C VAL A 45 11.42 -8.82 10.55
N PRO A 46 10.14 -8.45 10.74
CA PRO A 46 9.11 -9.37 11.18
C PRO A 46 9.00 -10.57 10.24
N ARG A 47 8.99 -11.76 10.77
CA ARG A 47 8.75 -12.96 9.96
C ARG A 47 7.33 -12.91 9.40
N VAL A 48 7.21 -13.16 8.11
CA VAL A 48 5.90 -13.29 7.44
C VAL A 48 5.34 -14.66 7.77
N ASP A 49 4.24 -14.70 8.51
CA ASP A 49 3.50 -15.93 8.75
C ASP A 49 2.69 -16.29 7.49
N ALA A 50 2.89 -17.50 6.99
CA ALA A 50 2.16 -18.02 5.83
C ALA A 50 0.65 -18.13 6.06
N ARG A 51 0.20 -18.10 7.31
CA ARG A 51 -1.21 -18.14 7.72
C ARG A 51 -1.81 -16.75 7.97
N ASP A 52 -1.01 -15.67 7.88
CA ASP A 52 -1.55 -14.31 8.03
C ASP A 52 -2.61 -14.05 6.95
N PRO A 53 -3.85 -13.69 7.30
CA PRO A 53 -4.92 -13.41 6.34
C PRO A 53 -4.55 -12.34 5.31
N ARG A 54 -3.70 -11.39 5.70
CA ARG A 54 -3.23 -10.33 4.79
C ARG A 54 -2.32 -10.88 3.71
N TYR A 55 -1.40 -11.78 4.10
CA TYR A 55 -0.53 -12.46 3.16
C TYR A 55 -1.33 -13.38 2.22
N LEU A 56 -2.28 -14.16 2.77
CA LEU A 56 -3.15 -15.03 1.98
C LEU A 56 -3.96 -14.23 0.95
N ALA A 57 -4.52 -13.09 1.36
CA ALA A 57 -5.25 -12.21 0.44
C ALA A 57 -4.33 -11.69 -0.68
N LEU A 58 -3.14 -11.21 -0.34
CA LEU A 58 -2.17 -10.70 -1.32
C LEU A 58 -1.70 -11.78 -2.28
N ARG A 59 -1.38 -12.98 -1.78
CA ARG A 59 -0.98 -14.13 -2.59
C ARG A 59 -2.09 -14.55 -3.55
N ASN A 60 -3.32 -14.70 -3.06
CA ASN A 60 -4.44 -15.12 -3.88
C ASN A 60 -4.77 -14.06 -4.95
N PHE A 61 -4.62 -12.78 -4.61
CA PHE A 61 -4.76 -11.71 -5.59
C PHE A 61 -3.68 -11.80 -6.68
N ALA A 62 -2.42 -12.04 -6.31
CA ALA A 62 -1.32 -12.23 -7.25
C ALA A 62 -1.56 -13.45 -8.17
N ILE A 63 -2.01 -14.57 -7.61
CA ILE A 63 -2.39 -15.77 -8.37
C ILE A 63 -3.52 -15.44 -9.35
N SER A 64 -4.58 -14.76 -8.92
CA SER A 64 -5.69 -14.37 -9.79
C SER A 64 -5.21 -13.50 -10.96
N MET A 65 -4.35 -12.51 -10.70
CA MET A 65 -3.80 -11.66 -11.76
C MET A 65 -2.92 -12.42 -12.74
N SER A 66 -2.11 -13.37 -12.24
CA SER A 66 -1.31 -14.25 -13.11
C SER A 66 -2.20 -15.15 -13.98
N VAL A 67 -3.22 -15.76 -13.38
CA VAL A 67 -4.18 -16.61 -14.09
C VAL A 67 -4.94 -15.82 -15.16
N PHE A 68 -5.41 -14.61 -14.85
CA PHE A 68 -6.08 -13.76 -15.84
C PHE A 68 -5.17 -13.38 -17.02
N ASN A 69 -3.90 -13.07 -16.76
CA ASN A 69 -2.96 -12.81 -17.86
C ASN A 69 -2.70 -14.08 -18.68
N ILE A 70 -2.43 -15.23 -18.05
CA ILE A 70 -2.22 -16.49 -18.76
C ILE A 70 -3.43 -16.84 -19.64
N ILE A 71 -4.63 -16.84 -19.08
CA ILE A 71 -5.87 -17.11 -19.82
C ILE A 71 -6.08 -16.06 -20.91
N GLY A 72 -5.79 -14.78 -20.62
CA GLY A 72 -5.91 -13.68 -21.57
C GLY A 72 -5.08 -13.93 -22.83
N TYR A 73 -3.83 -14.28 -22.66
CA TYR A 73 -2.92 -14.50 -23.80
C TYR A 73 -3.03 -15.87 -24.45
N THR A 74 -3.60 -16.89 -23.78
CA THR A 74 -3.68 -18.23 -24.33
C THR A 74 -5.06 -18.62 -24.86
N ILE A 75 -6.12 -18.12 -24.21
CA ILE A 75 -7.52 -18.52 -24.50
C ILE A 75 -8.35 -17.35 -25.03
N LEU A 76 -8.23 -16.16 -24.38
CA LEU A 76 -9.06 -15.02 -24.76
C LEU A 76 -8.48 -14.23 -25.95
N GLY A 77 -7.25 -14.53 -26.37
CA GLY A 77 -6.64 -13.95 -27.55
C GLY A 77 -6.30 -12.46 -27.40
N PHE A 78 -5.72 -12.05 -26.28
CA PHE A 78 -5.23 -10.67 -26.13
C PHE A 78 -4.28 -10.33 -27.25
N GLU A 79 -4.51 -9.23 -27.94
CA GLU A 79 -3.80 -8.82 -29.15
C GLU A 79 -2.34 -8.39 -28.91
N GLN A 80 -1.99 -8.12 -27.65
CA GLN A 80 -0.63 -7.72 -27.29
C GLN A 80 0.34 -8.92 -27.26
N PRO A 81 1.65 -8.71 -27.47
CA PRO A 81 2.63 -9.79 -27.40
C PRO A 81 2.65 -10.47 -26.02
N TRP A 82 2.63 -11.81 -26.00
CA TRP A 82 2.63 -12.62 -24.78
C TRP A 82 3.86 -12.43 -23.89
N THR A 83 4.94 -11.82 -24.41
CA THR A 83 6.15 -11.50 -23.66
C THR A 83 5.99 -10.27 -22.76
N TRP A 84 5.02 -9.39 -23.04
CA TRP A 84 4.85 -8.12 -22.33
C TRP A 84 4.53 -8.28 -20.84
N PRO A 85 3.69 -9.23 -20.40
CA PRO A 85 3.52 -9.50 -18.97
C PRO A 85 4.82 -9.82 -18.25
N LEU A 86 5.72 -10.59 -18.88
CA LEU A 86 7.02 -10.95 -18.32
C LEU A 86 7.92 -9.74 -18.14
N PHE A 87 8.02 -8.87 -19.17
CA PHE A 87 8.77 -7.63 -19.09
C PHE A 87 8.17 -6.67 -18.06
N SER A 88 6.85 -6.57 -18.00
CA SER A 88 6.15 -5.72 -17.02
C SER A 88 6.46 -6.15 -15.59
N VAL A 89 6.42 -7.44 -15.29
CA VAL A 89 6.78 -7.98 -13.98
C VAL A 89 8.25 -7.75 -13.67
N ALA A 90 9.15 -7.97 -14.62
CA ALA A 90 10.59 -7.74 -14.45
C ALA A 90 10.89 -6.26 -14.12
N ILE A 91 10.28 -5.33 -14.85
CA ILE A 91 10.40 -3.88 -14.59
C ILE A 91 9.83 -3.54 -13.22
N GLY A 92 8.63 -4.03 -12.89
CA GLY A 92 8.02 -3.78 -11.58
C GLY A 92 8.88 -4.28 -10.43
N TYR A 93 9.49 -5.44 -10.56
CA TYR A 93 10.42 -5.98 -9.57
C TYR A 93 11.68 -5.13 -9.46
N ALA A 94 12.26 -4.72 -10.58
CA ALA A 94 13.44 -3.86 -10.59
C ALA A 94 13.16 -2.51 -9.90
N VAL A 95 12.02 -1.89 -10.17
CA VAL A 95 11.62 -0.63 -9.53
C VAL A 95 11.38 -0.82 -8.02
N GLU A 96 10.62 -1.85 -7.61
CA GLU A 96 10.33 -2.11 -6.18
C GLU A 96 11.62 -2.36 -5.39
N LEU A 97 12.54 -3.17 -5.94
CA LEU A 97 13.84 -3.43 -5.31
C LEU A 97 14.72 -2.18 -5.25
N SER A 98 14.74 -1.38 -6.31
CA SER A 98 15.50 -0.13 -6.35
C SER A 98 15.00 0.87 -5.33
N VAL A 99 13.68 1.07 -5.25
CA VAL A 99 13.04 1.95 -4.28
C VAL A 99 13.34 1.49 -2.85
N GLU A 100 13.22 0.19 -2.57
CA GLU A 100 13.51 -0.36 -1.25
C GLU A 100 15.00 -0.26 -0.91
N PHE A 101 15.89 -0.52 -1.86
CA PHE A 101 17.33 -0.38 -1.67
C PHE A 101 17.69 1.07 -1.29
N ILE A 102 17.20 2.05 -2.02
CA ILE A 102 17.42 3.47 -1.74
C ILE A 102 16.82 3.83 -0.36
N SER A 103 15.58 3.47 -0.12
CA SER A 103 14.88 3.75 1.14
C SER A 103 15.58 3.13 2.35
N SER A 104 16.06 1.90 2.24
CA SER A 104 16.75 1.20 3.31
C SER A 104 18.10 1.87 3.64
N ARG A 105 18.82 2.36 2.60
CA ARG A 105 20.09 3.09 2.77
C ARG A 105 19.89 4.46 3.41
N VAL A 106 18.92 5.23 2.93
CA VAL A 106 18.60 6.56 3.46
C VAL A 106 18.15 6.50 4.93
N ASN A 107 17.38 5.48 5.29
CA ASN A 107 16.84 5.33 6.65
C ASN A 107 17.69 4.44 7.56
N ASN A 108 18.88 4.01 7.13
CA ASN A 108 19.78 3.14 7.89
C ASN A 108 19.08 1.92 8.50
N ARG A 109 18.20 1.26 7.72
CA ARG A 109 17.45 0.06 8.13
C ARG A 109 17.76 -1.12 7.23
N ALA A 110 17.48 -2.34 7.71
CA ALA A 110 17.53 -3.51 6.85
C ALA A 110 16.45 -3.41 5.76
N PRO A 111 16.73 -3.86 4.50
CA PRO A 111 15.72 -3.95 3.45
C PRO A 111 14.53 -4.82 3.87
N GLY A 112 13.31 -4.48 3.46
CA GLY A 112 12.09 -5.18 3.84
C GLY A 112 12.03 -6.66 3.40
N TYR A 113 12.81 -7.03 2.39
CA TYR A 113 12.97 -8.42 1.94
C TYR A 113 14.04 -9.21 2.70
N ALA A 114 14.88 -8.55 3.51
CA ALA A 114 15.95 -9.21 4.24
C ALA A 114 15.44 -9.98 5.48
N GLY A 115 16.15 -11.04 5.85
CA GLY A 115 15.88 -11.78 7.09
C GLY A 115 14.95 -12.99 6.99
N ASN A 116 14.20 -13.14 5.89
CA ASN A 116 13.30 -14.28 5.65
C ASN A 116 13.70 -15.15 4.44
N GLY A 117 14.93 -15.01 3.96
CA GLY A 117 15.43 -15.72 2.77
C GLY A 117 14.58 -15.50 1.52
N GLY A 118 14.47 -16.51 0.66
CA GLY A 118 13.67 -16.43 -0.58
C GLY A 118 12.18 -16.17 -0.34
N TRP A 119 11.66 -16.62 0.78
CA TRP A 119 10.27 -16.35 1.18
C TRP A 119 10.00 -14.87 1.45
N GLY A 120 10.95 -14.18 2.09
CA GLY A 120 10.87 -12.75 2.32
C GLY A 120 10.85 -11.95 1.02
N LEU A 121 11.73 -12.29 0.10
CA LEU A 121 11.79 -11.67 -1.23
C LEU A 121 10.48 -11.91 -2.01
N TYR A 122 9.98 -13.15 -2.03
CA TYR A 122 8.73 -13.48 -2.71
C TYR A 122 7.56 -12.66 -2.17
N THR A 123 7.36 -12.63 -0.85
CA THR A 123 6.26 -11.88 -0.23
C THR A 123 6.38 -10.37 -0.44
N PHE A 124 7.60 -9.86 -0.44
CA PHE A 124 7.90 -8.46 -0.69
C PHE A 124 7.52 -8.03 -2.11
N LEU A 125 7.74 -8.89 -3.10
CA LEU A 125 7.49 -8.59 -4.52
C LEU A 125 6.03 -8.76 -4.96
N LEU A 126 5.17 -9.42 -4.17
CA LEU A 126 3.76 -9.65 -4.54
C LEU A 126 2.98 -8.37 -4.94
N PRO A 127 3.10 -7.23 -4.22
CA PRO A 127 2.42 -6.00 -4.63
C PRO A 127 2.88 -5.45 -5.97
N ALA A 128 4.17 -5.54 -6.26
CA ALA A 128 4.72 -5.14 -7.56
C ALA A 128 4.26 -6.07 -8.68
N HIS A 129 4.20 -7.38 -8.41
CA HIS A 129 3.67 -8.39 -9.34
C HIS A 129 2.24 -8.06 -9.78
N ILE A 130 1.35 -7.87 -8.80
CA ILE A 130 -0.06 -7.52 -9.05
C ILE A 130 -0.17 -6.24 -9.87
N THR A 131 0.56 -5.20 -9.46
CA THR A 131 0.52 -3.88 -10.08
C THR A 131 0.99 -3.92 -11.53
N SER A 132 2.06 -4.65 -11.80
CA SER A 132 2.64 -4.77 -13.16
C SER A 132 1.73 -5.52 -14.11
N LEU A 133 1.17 -6.65 -13.67
CA LEU A 133 0.23 -7.42 -14.48
C LEU A 133 -1.07 -6.68 -14.72
N ALA A 134 -1.58 -5.94 -13.72
CA ALA A 134 -2.78 -5.11 -13.89
C ALA A 134 -2.56 -3.98 -14.91
N ALA A 135 -1.43 -3.27 -14.82
CA ALA A 135 -1.12 -2.22 -15.78
C ALA A 135 -0.95 -2.76 -17.20
N ASN A 136 -0.26 -3.90 -17.35
CA ASN A 136 -0.08 -4.55 -18.65
C ASN A 136 -1.40 -5.01 -19.26
N MET A 137 -2.29 -5.62 -18.47
CA MET A 137 -3.56 -6.16 -18.95
C MET A 137 -4.57 -5.08 -19.35
N LEU A 138 -4.50 -3.90 -18.72
CA LEU A 138 -5.51 -2.86 -18.85
C LEU A 138 -5.12 -1.72 -19.78
N LEU A 139 -3.83 -1.59 -20.15
CA LEU A 139 -3.38 -0.61 -21.14
C LEU A 139 -3.25 -1.26 -22.52
N TYR A 140 -3.61 -0.51 -23.54
CA TYR A 140 -3.42 -0.87 -24.93
C TYR A 140 -2.55 0.19 -25.63
N ALA A 141 -1.33 -0.20 -25.97
CA ALA A 141 -0.31 0.68 -26.55
C ALA A 141 0.08 0.28 -27.98
N ASN A 142 -0.81 -0.42 -28.68
CA ASN A 142 -0.58 -1.02 -30.00
C ASN A 142 0.67 -1.93 -29.99
N ASP A 143 1.63 -1.69 -30.85
CA ASP A 143 2.90 -2.43 -30.99
C ASP A 143 4.04 -1.88 -30.10
N ARG A 144 3.78 -0.84 -29.31
CA ARG A 144 4.81 -0.14 -28.53
C ARG A 144 4.76 -0.48 -27.07
N TYR A 145 5.75 -1.19 -26.58
CA TYR A 145 5.81 -1.61 -25.18
C TYR A 145 6.14 -0.47 -24.18
N TRP A 146 6.92 0.52 -24.58
CA TRP A 146 7.47 1.52 -23.68
C TRP A 146 6.44 2.35 -22.87
N PRO A 147 5.21 2.64 -23.34
CA PRO A 147 4.22 3.31 -22.49
C PRO A 147 3.72 2.41 -21.38
N ILE A 148 3.66 1.10 -21.61
CA ILE A 148 3.32 0.13 -20.56
C ILE A 148 4.44 0.06 -19.53
N ALA A 149 5.69 0.01 -19.98
CA ALA A 149 6.86 0.10 -19.10
C ALA A 149 6.83 1.36 -18.24
N PHE A 150 6.55 2.51 -18.85
CA PHE A 150 6.39 3.79 -18.15
C PHE A 150 5.25 3.73 -17.09
N ALA A 151 4.08 3.20 -17.47
CA ALA A 151 2.97 3.02 -16.54
C ALA A 151 3.35 2.16 -15.33
N VAL A 152 4.09 1.06 -15.55
CA VAL A 152 4.57 0.18 -14.47
C VAL A 152 5.58 0.90 -13.57
N ILE A 153 6.52 1.66 -14.15
CA ILE A 153 7.49 2.45 -13.37
C ILE A 153 6.77 3.47 -12.48
N VAL A 154 5.81 4.21 -13.04
CA VAL A 154 4.99 5.17 -12.29
C VAL A 154 4.17 4.45 -11.21
N ALA A 155 3.51 3.36 -11.56
CA ALA A 155 2.63 2.61 -10.68
C ALA A 155 3.37 2.06 -9.44
N VAL A 156 4.55 1.49 -9.64
CA VAL A 156 5.34 0.93 -8.53
C VAL A 156 6.10 2.04 -7.79
N GLY A 157 6.74 2.95 -8.51
CA GLY A 157 7.56 4.02 -7.93
C GLY A 157 6.77 5.05 -7.11
N GLN A 158 5.52 5.31 -7.47
CA GLN A 158 4.65 6.27 -6.77
C GLN A 158 4.47 5.95 -5.28
N LYS A 159 4.60 4.69 -4.86
CA LYS A 159 4.49 4.28 -3.45
C LYS A 159 5.48 5.01 -2.55
N ALA A 160 6.63 5.41 -3.08
CA ALA A 160 7.62 6.21 -2.35
C ALA A 160 7.27 7.70 -2.33
N LEU A 161 6.61 8.22 -3.35
CA LEU A 161 6.35 9.65 -3.55
C LEU A 161 5.02 10.09 -2.93
N PHE A 162 3.94 9.34 -3.18
CA PHE A 162 2.58 9.70 -2.76
C PHE A 162 2.20 9.03 -1.44
N GLN A 163 2.82 9.49 -0.35
CA GLN A 163 2.56 9.01 1.01
C GLN A 163 1.82 10.05 1.84
N ALA A 164 1.03 9.58 2.80
CA ALA A 164 0.36 10.41 3.79
C ALA A 164 0.47 9.78 5.20
N PRO A 165 0.43 10.59 6.26
CA PRO A 165 0.49 10.12 7.65
C PRO A 165 -0.84 9.51 8.07
N ILE A 166 -1.04 8.23 7.74
CA ILE A 166 -2.27 7.49 8.04
C ILE A 166 -2.08 6.69 9.32
N LYS A 167 -2.82 7.05 10.38
CA LYS A 167 -2.76 6.38 11.69
C LYS A 167 -1.32 6.28 12.26
N GLY A 168 -0.58 7.38 12.21
CA GLY A 168 0.76 7.48 12.77
C GLY A 168 1.88 6.83 11.95
N ARG A 169 1.58 6.37 10.73
CA ARG A 169 2.58 5.79 9.81
C ARG A 169 2.45 6.39 8.42
N MET A 170 3.58 6.65 7.77
CA MET A 170 3.59 7.04 6.36
C MET A 170 3.15 5.86 5.51
N ARG A 171 2.12 6.06 4.69
CA ARG A 171 1.56 5.04 3.78
C ARG A 171 1.19 5.68 2.46
N HIS A 172 1.41 4.97 1.36
CA HIS A 172 0.91 5.41 0.07
C HIS A 172 -0.63 5.46 0.09
N PHE A 173 -1.18 6.49 -0.54
CA PHE A 173 -2.63 6.72 -0.57
C PHE A 173 -3.23 6.57 -1.97
N MET A 174 -2.40 6.59 -3.02
CA MET A 174 -2.83 6.36 -4.40
C MET A 174 -2.86 4.87 -4.71
N ASN A 175 -3.89 4.42 -5.44
CA ASN A 175 -3.92 3.05 -5.96
C ASN A 175 -2.83 2.89 -7.03
N PRO A 176 -1.89 1.93 -6.87
CA PRO A 176 -0.70 1.89 -7.71
C PRO A 176 -0.99 1.66 -9.21
N SER A 177 -1.66 0.58 -9.56
CA SER A 177 -1.96 0.28 -10.97
C SER A 177 -2.83 1.37 -11.60
N ASN A 178 -3.82 1.85 -10.86
CA ASN A 178 -4.73 2.88 -11.33
C ASN A 178 -4.00 4.21 -11.64
N LEU A 179 -3.08 4.63 -10.77
CA LEU A 179 -2.30 5.84 -11.01
C LEU A 179 -1.36 5.68 -12.21
N GLY A 180 -0.66 4.55 -12.32
CA GLY A 180 0.22 4.30 -13.46
C GLY A 180 -0.51 4.34 -14.78
N ILE A 181 -1.68 3.69 -14.85
CA ILE A 181 -2.58 3.72 -16.02
C ILE A 181 -3.04 5.16 -16.31
N THR A 182 -3.53 5.87 -15.29
CA THR A 182 -4.00 7.25 -15.43
C THR A 182 -2.91 8.18 -15.98
N VAL A 183 -1.70 8.10 -15.44
CA VAL A 183 -0.58 8.95 -15.89
C VAL A 183 -0.17 8.58 -17.32
N ALA A 184 -0.13 7.30 -17.66
CA ALA A 184 0.18 6.88 -19.04
C ALA A 184 -0.86 7.40 -20.05
N LEU A 185 -2.15 7.32 -19.73
CA LEU A 185 -3.23 7.84 -20.56
C LEU A 185 -3.17 9.38 -20.74
N LEU A 186 -2.68 10.10 -19.74
CA LEU A 186 -2.51 11.56 -19.82
C LEU A 186 -1.26 11.97 -20.61
N VAL A 187 -0.18 11.22 -20.47
CA VAL A 187 1.11 11.54 -21.11
C VAL A 187 1.14 11.09 -22.55
N PHE A 188 0.46 9.99 -22.88
CA PHE A 188 0.46 9.40 -24.23
C PHE A 188 -0.96 9.39 -24.82
N PRO A 189 -1.39 10.47 -25.52
CA PRO A 189 -2.76 10.58 -26.05
C PRO A 189 -3.16 9.47 -27.04
N TRP A 190 -2.20 8.75 -27.60
CA TRP A 190 -2.42 7.63 -28.53
C TRP A 190 -2.53 6.25 -27.83
N VAL A 191 -2.26 6.20 -26.53
CA VAL A 191 -2.46 5.00 -25.70
C VAL A 191 -3.90 4.97 -25.21
N ASN A 192 -4.51 3.79 -25.25
CA ASN A 192 -5.87 3.56 -24.80
C ASN A 192 -5.91 2.53 -23.68
N VAL A 193 -7.08 2.40 -23.07
CA VAL A 193 -7.40 1.26 -22.21
C VAL A 193 -7.71 0.06 -23.11
N ALA A 194 -7.28 -1.11 -22.70
CA ALA A 194 -7.61 -2.35 -23.36
C ALA A 194 -9.14 -2.46 -23.56
N PRO A 195 -9.61 -2.74 -24.78
CA PRO A 195 -11.04 -2.72 -25.06
C PRO A 195 -11.76 -3.83 -24.29
N PRO A 196 -12.94 -3.55 -23.72
CA PRO A 196 -13.68 -4.54 -22.93
C PRO A 196 -13.99 -5.85 -23.66
N TYR A 197 -14.14 -5.79 -25.00
CA TYR A 197 -14.43 -6.95 -25.83
C TYR A 197 -13.29 -7.95 -25.91
N GLN A 198 -12.03 -7.56 -25.67
CA GLN A 198 -10.89 -8.49 -25.68
C GLN A 198 -11.05 -9.66 -24.71
N PHE A 199 -11.88 -9.52 -23.68
CA PHE A 199 -12.15 -10.59 -22.71
C PHE A 199 -13.20 -11.59 -23.19
N THR A 200 -13.92 -11.33 -24.29
CA THR A 200 -15.07 -12.15 -24.72
C THR A 200 -15.12 -12.40 -26.23
N GLU A 201 -14.38 -11.67 -27.04
CA GLU A 201 -14.50 -11.73 -28.52
C GLU A 201 -14.09 -13.10 -29.07
N GLN A 202 -13.00 -13.67 -28.59
CA GLN A 202 -12.47 -14.98 -29.01
C GLN A 202 -13.18 -16.16 -28.33
N VAL A 203 -14.13 -15.88 -27.45
CA VAL A 203 -14.86 -16.91 -26.73
C VAL A 203 -16.15 -17.26 -27.51
N PRO A 204 -16.42 -18.55 -27.77
CA PRO A 204 -17.69 -18.97 -28.39
C PRO A 204 -18.89 -18.43 -27.62
N ASP A 205 -19.95 -18.05 -28.30
CA ASP A 205 -21.15 -17.42 -27.72
C ASP A 205 -21.72 -18.19 -26.53
N THR A 206 -21.69 -19.52 -26.58
CA THR A 206 -22.15 -20.40 -25.48
C THR A 206 -21.38 -20.17 -24.18
N PHE A 207 -20.11 -19.77 -24.24
CA PHE A 207 -19.24 -19.56 -23.06
C PHE A 207 -18.99 -18.09 -22.75
N ARG A 208 -19.47 -17.16 -23.61
CA ARG A 208 -19.21 -15.73 -23.47
C ARG A 208 -19.66 -15.17 -22.11
N MET A 209 -20.79 -15.65 -21.59
CA MET A 209 -21.30 -15.27 -20.26
C MET A 209 -20.52 -15.92 -19.10
N MET A 210 -19.77 -17.00 -19.33
CA MET A 210 -19.00 -17.65 -18.28
C MET A 210 -17.80 -16.81 -17.83
N VAL A 211 -17.17 -16.05 -18.74
CA VAL A 211 -16.02 -15.22 -18.42
C VAL A 211 -16.33 -14.19 -17.33
N PRO A 212 -17.30 -13.28 -17.49
CA PRO A 212 -17.66 -12.33 -16.42
C PRO A 212 -18.16 -13.04 -15.14
N MET A 213 -18.83 -14.17 -15.24
CA MET A 213 -19.30 -14.93 -14.08
C MET A 213 -18.16 -15.53 -13.27
N ILE A 214 -17.11 -16.06 -13.93
CA ILE A 214 -15.92 -16.59 -13.27
C ILE A 214 -15.19 -15.44 -12.56
N ILE A 215 -14.98 -14.31 -13.23
CA ILE A 215 -14.31 -13.13 -12.68
C ILE A 215 -15.08 -12.58 -11.47
N LEU A 216 -16.41 -12.48 -11.60
CA LEU A 216 -17.29 -12.02 -10.54
C LEU A 216 -17.23 -12.95 -9.32
N THR A 217 -17.34 -14.27 -9.54
CA THR A 217 -17.34 -15.26 -8.47
C THR A 217 -15.99 -15.26 -7.74
N ALA A 218 -14.88 -15.34 -8.47
CA ALA A 218 -13.53 -15.33 -7.90
C ALA A 218 -13.27 -14.03 -7.13
N GLY A 219 -13.66 -12.89 -7.68
CA GLY A 219 -13.52 -11.58 -7.03
C GLY A 219 -14.42 -11.43 -5.81
N THR A 220 -15.64 -11.94 -5.86
CA THR A 220 -16.58 -11.90 -4.72
C THR A 220 -16.07 -12.76 -3.57
N VAL A 221 -15.58 -13.97 -3.85
CA VAL A 221 -14.95 -14.83 -2.83
C VAL A 221 -13.75 -14.13 -2.20
N LEU A 222 -12.86 -13.57 -3.02
CA LEU A 222 -11.69 -12.84 -2.54
C LEU A 222 -12.09 -11.67 -1.63
N ASN A 223 -13.07 -10.88 -2.04
CA ASN A 223 -13.49 -9.67 -1.34
C ASN A 223 -14.36 -9.93 -0.11
N SER A 224 -15.12 -11.01 -0.08
CA SER A 224 -15.94 -11.38 1.09
C SER A 224 -15.12 -12.08 2.17
N MET A 225 -14.29 -13.05 1.79
CA MET A 225 -13.61 -13.92 2.74
C MET A 225 -12.26 -13.37 3.20
N LEU A 226 -11.46 -12.82 2.29
CA LEU A 226 -10.08 -12.44 2.58
C LEU A 226 -9.89 -10.94 2.81
N THR A 227 -10.36 -10.09 1.91
CA THR A 227 -10.12 -8.64 2.00
C THR A 227 -11.20 -7.90 2.78
N LYS A 228 -12.38 -8.50 2.98
CA LYS A 228 -13.55 -7.93 3.67
C LYS A 228 -13.95 -6.56 3.08
N LYS A 229 -14.02 -6.47 1.75
CA LYS A 229 -14.33 -5.23 1.02
C LYS A 229 -15.77 -5.14 0.51
N VAL A 230 -16.65 -6.04 0.93
CA VAL A 230 -18.06 -6.02 0.56
C VAL A 230 -18.74 -4.67 0.79
N PRO A 231 -18.56 -3.96 1.94
CA PRO A 231 -19.18 -2.65 2.13
C PRO A 231 -18.73 -1.61 1.09
N LEU A 232 -17.47 -1.69 0.61
CA LEU A 232 -16.96 -0.80 -0.44
C LEU A 232 -17.67 -1.09 -1.77
N ILE A 233 -17.78 -2.36 -2.14
CA ILE A 233 -18.46 -2.79 -3.36
C ILE A 233 -19.93 -2.35 -3.33
N LEU A 234 -20.62 -2.54 -2.21
CA LEU A 234 -22.02 -2.09 -2.06
C LEU A 234 -22.17 -0.57 -2.18
N GLY A 235 -21.23 0.20 -1.60
CA GLY A 235 -21.20 1.65 -1.75
C GLY A 235 -20.99 2.08 -3.19
N TRP A 236 -20.05 1.41 -3.90
CA TRP A 236 -19.76 1.65 -5.32
C TRP A 236 -20.98 1.34 -6.19
N LEU A 237 -21.55 0.12 -6.10
CA LEU A 237 -22.66 -0.31 -6.92
C LEU A 237 -23.93 0.51 -6.63
N GLY A 238 -24.27 0.74 -5.35
CA GLY A 238 -25.43 1.53 -4.95
C GLY A 238 -25.36 2.96 -5.46
N ALA A 239 -24.25 3.63 -5.25
CA ALA A 239 -24.06 5.00 -5.74
C ALA A 239 -23.92 5.07 -7.27
N PHE A 240 -23.45 4.00 -7.93
CA PHE A 240 -23.45 3.91 -9.38
C PHE A 240 -24.87 3.91 -9.96
N VAL A 241 -25.79 3.18 -9.34
CA VAL A 241 -27.21 3.22 -9.71
C VAL A 241 -27.81 4.59 -9.42
N ILE A 242 -27.52 5.17 -8.26
CA ILE A 242 -28.02 6.50 -7.88
C ILE A 242 -27.56 7.58 -8.89
N GLN A 243 -26.29 7.62 -9.25
CA GLN A 243 -25.80 8.60 -10.24
C GLN A 243 -26.45 8.37 -11.62
N ALA A 244 -26.70 7.11 -12.01
CA ALA A 244 -27.38 6.82 -13.27
C ALA A 244 -28.84 7.35 -13.25
N LEU A 245 -29.55 7.18 -12.14
CA LEU A 245 -30.90 7.73 -11.95
C LEU A 245 -30.87 9.26 -11.95
N ILE A 246 -29.93 9.90 -11.24
CA ILE A 246 -29.80 11.36 -11.26
C ILE A 246 -29.58 11.86 -12.69
N ARG A 247 -28.69 11.20 -13.46
CA ARG A 247 -28.43 11.57 -14.85
C ARG A 247 -29.64 11.37 -15.76
N HIS A 248 -30.42 10.32 -15.50
CA HIS A 248 -31.65 10.09 -16.22
C HIS A 248 -32.68 11.21 -15.98
N PHE A 249 -32.96 11.55 -14.71
CA PHE A 249 -34.00 12.53 -14.39
C PHE A 249 -33.57 14.00 -14.62
N VAL A 250 -32.28 14.32 -14.51
CA VAL A 250 -31.78 15.70 -14.62
C VAL A 250 -31.33 16.06 -16.03
N TRP A 251 -30.74 15.10 -16.75
CA TRP A 251 -30.15 15.33 -18.09
C TRP A 251 -30.74 14.44 -19.18
N ASP A 252 -31.85 13.76 -18.90
CA ASP A 252 -32.57 12.89 -19.86
C ASP A 252 -31.69 11.79 -20.49
N VAL A 253 -30.69 11.32 -19.78
CA VAL A 253 -29.82 10.21 -20.23
C VAL A 253 -30.60 8.91 -20.16
N GLY A 254 -30.58 8.11 -21.22
CA GLY A 254 -31.24 6.81 -21.23
C GLY A 254 -30.77 5.93 -20.05
N LEU A 255 -31.68 5.51 -19.15
CA LEU A 255 -31.33 4.77 -17.93
C LEU A 255 -30.56 3.48 -18.23
N TRP A 256 -31.00 2.71 -19.22
CA TRP A 256 -30.32 1.48 -19.61
C TRP A 256 -28.92 1.72 -20.18
N ALA A 257 -28.73 2.82 -20.91
CA ALA A 257 -27.42 3.22 -21.39
C ALA A 257 -26.49 3.64 -20.23
N ALA A 258 -27.04 4.34 -19.23
CA ALA A 258 -26.28 4.74 -18.04
C ALA A 258 -25.88 3.54 -17.15
N LEU A 259 -26.69 2.48 -17.09
CA LEU A 259 -26.43 1.25 -16.34
C LEU A 259 -25.66 0.19 -17.16
N GLY A 260 -25.62 0.33 -18.49
CA GLY A 260 -24.98 -0.62 -19.39
C GLY A 260 -23.56 -1.04 -19.01
N PRO A 261 -22.68 -0.11 -18.54
CA PRO A 261 -21.34 -0.49 -18.10
C PRO A 261 -21.30 -1.58 -17.02
N MET A 262 -22.33 -1.71 -16.18
CA MET A 262 -22.39 -2.72 -15.11
C MET A 262 -22.38 -4.17 -15.62
N THR A 263 -22.77 -4.39 -16.87
CA THR A 263 -22.79 -5.72 -17.49
C THR A 263 -21.48 -6.12 -18.14
N GLY A 264 -20.55 -5.17 -18.28
CA GLY A 264 -19.27 -5.37 -18.95
C GLY A 264 -18.20 -6.00 -18.05
N VAL A 265 -17.35 -6.84 -18.65
CA VAL A 265 -16.21 -7.48 -17.96
C VAL A 265 -15.29 -6.44 -17.33
N ALA A 266 -15.04 -5.31 -18.00
CA ALA A 266 -14.22 -4.22 -17.47
C ALA A 266 -14.76 -3.64 -16.15
N PHE A 267 -16.08 -3.47 -16.04
CA PHE A 267 -16.73 -3.01 -14.83
C PHE A 267 -16.62 -4.04 -13.69
N VAL A 268 -16.78 -5.32 -14.01
CA VAL A 268 -16.65 -6.42 -13.04
C VAL A 268 -15.20 -6.52 -12.53
N LEU A 269 -14.22 -6.42 -13.41
CA LEU A 269 -12.79 -6.38 -13.06
C LEU A 269 -12.46 -5.15 -12.18
N PHE A 270 -12.93 -3.99 -12.58
CA PHE A 270 -12.75 -2.76 -11.81
C PHE A 270 -13.35 -2.89 -10.40
N THR A 271 -14.58 -3.37 -10.32
CA THR A 271 -15.33 -3.53 -9.06
C THR A 271 -14.64 -4.51 -8.10
N ASN A 272 -14.08 -5.61 -8.60
CA ASN A 272 -13.56 -6.67 -7.74
C ASN A 272 -12.05 -6.58 -7.52
N TYR A 273 -11.29 -5.98 -8.44
CA TYR A 273 -9.84 -6.06 -8.42
C TYR A 273 -9.11 -4.71 -8.41
N MET A 274 -9.77 -3.61 -8.81
CA MET A 274 -9.13 -2.30 -8.80
C MET A 274 -9.57 -1.44 -7.62
N ILE A 275 -10.89 -1.20 -7.48
CA ILE A 275 -11.40 -0.31 -6.44
C ILE A 275 -11.21 -0.90 -5.03
N THR A 276 -11.05 -2.22 -4.92
CA THR A 276 -10.96 -2.97 -3.65
C THR A 276 -9.54 -3.10 -3.10
N ASP A 277 -8.55 -2.46 -3.70
CA ASP A 277 -7.14 -2.55 -3.25
C ASP A 277 -7.03 -2.30 -1.74
N PRO A 278 -6.56 -3.31 -0.95
CA PRO A 278 -6.51 -3.19 0.50
C PRO A 278 -5.47 -2.16 0.99
N GLY A 279 -4.45 -1.87 0.18
CA GLY A 279 -3.38 -0.93 0.50
C GLY A 279 -3.87 0.51 0.60
N THR A 280 -4.80 0.89 -0.25
CA THR A 280 -5.22 2.28 -0.44
C THR A 280 -6.64 2.60 0.02
N THR A 281 -7.44 1.58 0.34
CA THR A 281 -8.83 1.74 0.75
C THR A 281 -9.02 1.70 2.28
N PRO A 282 -10.09 2.29 2.82
CA PRO A 282 -10.38 2.26 4.25
C PRO A 282 -10.55 0.83 4.80
N SER A 283 -10.29 0.68 6.11
CA SER A 283 -10.46 -0.62 6.81
C SER A 283 -11.83 -0.77 7.48
N LEU A 284 -12.49 0.32 7.88
CA LEU A 284 -13.79 0.28 8.55
C LEU A 284 -14.93 0.29 7.53
N GLY A 285 -15.95 -0.57 7.70
CA GLY A 285 -17.03 -0.78 6.76
C GLY A 285 -17.76 0.50 6.33
N ARG A 286 -18.11 1.37 7.27
CA ARG A 286 -18.74 2.67 6.96
C ARG A 286 -17.89 3.56 6.03
N TRP A 287 -16.58 3.60 6.26
CA TRP A 287 -15.67 4.39 5.44
C TRP A 287 -15.38 3.72 4.11
N GLN A 288 -15.44 2.38 4.06
CA GLN A 288 -15.39 1.62 2.81
C GLN A 288 -16.59 1.97 1.92
N PHE A 289 -17.81 1.93 2.50
CA PHE A 289 -19.03 2.29 1.78
C PHE A 289 -18.95 3.72 1.24
N MET A 290 -18.55 4.68 2.08
CA MET A 290 -18.41 6.08 1.65
C MET A 290 -17.34 6.25 0.55
N PHE A 291 -16.23 5.51 0.64
CA PHE A 291 -15.19 5.55 -0.38
C PHE A 291 -15.73 5.05 -1.73
N GLY A 292 -16.38 3.89 -1.76
CA GLY A 292 -17.01 3.34 -2.97
C GLY A 292 -18.06 4.28 -3.54
N ALA A 293 -18.93 4.83 -2.69
CA ALA A 293 -19.95 5.80 -3.09
C ALA A 293 -19.33 7.07 -3.68
N SER A 294 -18.26 7.60 -3.06
CA SER A 294 -17.55 8.77 -3.58
C SER A 294 -16.95 8.55 -4.97
N VAL A 295 -16.38 7.35 -5.21
CA VAL A 295 -15.84 7.01 -6.54
C VAL A 295 -16.95 6.99 -7.58
N ALA A 296 -18.13 6.43 -7.27
CA ALA A 296 -19.26 6.40 -8.18
C ALA A 296 -19.83 7.80 -8.48
N MET A 297 -19.89 8.67 -7.49
CA MET A 297 -20.34 10.06 -7.67
C MET A 297 -19.36 10.85 -8.54
N VAL A 298 -18.06 10.74 -8.28
CA VAL A 298 -17.03 11.38 -9.12
C VAL A 298 -17.07 10.83 -10.54
N TYR A 299 -17.26 9.51 -10.71
CA TYR A 299 -17.47 8.90 -12.02
C TYR A 299 -18.65 9.55 -12.75
N GLY A 300 -19.80 9.70 -12.09
CA GLY A 300 -20.98 10.33 -12.68
C GLY A 300 -20.74 11.78 -13.15
N VAL A 301 -20.02 12.56 -12.33
CA VAL A 301 -19.61 13.94 -12.70
C VAL A 301 -18.68 13.94 -13.91
N LEU A 302 -17.66 13.08 -13.92
CA LEU A 302 -16.69 13.01 -15.02
C LEU A 302 -17.34 12.59 -16.34
N ILE A 303 -18.28 11.65 -16.31
CA ILE A 303 -19.05 11.25 -17.50
C ILE A 303 -19.87 12.44 -18.02
N GLN A 304 -20.50 13.20 -17.12
CA GLN A 304 -21.30 14.37 -17.53
C GLN A 304 -20.43 15.49 -18.12
N LEU A 305 -19.17 15.56 -17.72
CA LEU A 305 -18.16 16.45 -18.30
C LEU A 305 -17.50 15.88 -19.57
N ASN A 306 -17.98 14.75 -20.09
CA ASN A 306 -17.44 14.06 -21.26
C ASN A 306 -15.95 13.67 -21.14
N VAL A 307 -15.50 13.39 -19.92
CA VAL A 307 -14.15 12.92 -19.67
C VAL A 307 -14.04 11.44 -20.05
N VAL A 308 -13.02 11.09 -20.82
CA VAL A 308 -12.70 9.70 -21.18
C VAL A 308 -12.00 9.00 -20.01
N TYR A 309 -12.06 7.66 -19.95
CA TYR A 309 -11.41 6.83 -18.92
C TYR A 309 -11.83 7.15 -17.48
N THR A 310 -13.10 7.53 -17.32
CA THR A 310 -13.70 7.99 -16.05
C THR A 310 -13.47 7.09 -14.85
N LEU A 311 -13.44 5.75 -15.04
CA LEU A 311 -13.20 4.79 -13.95
C LEU A 311 -11.84 5.03 -13.28
N PHE A 312 -10.79 5.21 -14.09
CA PHE A 312 -9.42 5.41 -13.61
C PHE A 312 -9.26 6.78 -12.94
N PHE A 313 -9.77 7.81 -13.57
CA PHE A 313 -9.70 9.17 -13.03
C PHE A 313 -10.51 9.32 -11.73
N ALA A 314 -11.69 8.69 -11.63
CA ALA A 314 -12.51 8.74 -10.42
C ALA A 314 -11.78 8.18 -9.20
N VAL A 315 -11.11 7.01 -9.34
CA VAL A 315 -10.31 6.45 -8.24
C VAL A 315 -9.14 7.34 -7.89
N CYS A 316 -8.42 7.87 -8.88
CA CYS A 316 -7.30 8.79 -8.64
C CYS A 316 -7.73 10.03 -7.86
N ILE A 317 -8.82 10.68 -8.27
CA ILE A 317 -9.35 11.88 -7.60
C ILE A 317 -9.74 11.56 -6.16
N VAL A 318 -10.50 10.50 -5.92
CA VAL A 318 -10.93 10.14 -4.56
C VAL A 318 -9.75 9.74 -3.68
N CYS A 319 -8.76 9.01 -4.21
CA CYS A 319 -7.53 8.70 -3.50
C CYS A 319 -6.73 9.96 -3.16
N ALA A 320 -6.60 10.92 -4.09
CA ALA A 320 -5.92 12.19 -3.88
C ALA A 320 -6.62 13.04 -2.81
N LEU A 321 -7.95 13.18 -2.89
CA LEU A 321 -8.75 13.89 -1.88
C LEU A 321 -8.58 13.25 -0.48
N ARG A 322 -8.59 11.92 -0.42
CA ARG A 322 -8.35 11.21 0.83
C ARG A 322 -6.93 11.42 1.36
N GLY A 323 -5.92 11.42 0.50
CA GLY A 323 -4.54 11.74 0.87
C GLY A 323 -4.41 13.15 1.42
N GLY A 324 -5.01 14.14 0.73
CA GLY A 324 -5.08 15.54 1.17
C GLY A 324 -5.77 15.69 2.53
N TYR A 325 -6.87 14.97 2.76
CA TYR A 325 -7.56 14.95 4.07
C TYR A 325 -6.62 14.48 5.20
N TRP A 326 -5.84 13.41 4.99
CA TRP A 326 -4.92 12.92 6.01
C TRP A 326 -3.76 13.88 6.27
N TRP A 327 -3.24 14.55 5.25
CA TRP A 327 -2.24 15.60 5.40
C TRP A 327 -2.80 16.81 6.14
N ALA A 328 -3.99 17.30 5.76
CA ALA A 328 -4.63 18.42 6.42
C ALA A 328 -4.91 18.12 7.91
N ARG A 329 -5.38 16.90 8.20
CA ARG A 329 -5.61 16.45 9.57
C ARG A 329 -4.32 16.44 10.39
N TRP A 330 -3.25 15.85 9.86
CA TRP A 330 -1.95 15.78 10.52
C TRP A 330 -1.35 17.17 10.80
N LEU A 331 -1.47 18.09 9.85
CA LEU A 331 -1.02 19.46 10.02
C LEU A 331 -1.81 20.20 11.12
N ARG A 332 -3.12 19.96 11.23
CA ARG A 332 -3.95 20.52 12.31
C ARG A 332 -3.55 19.96 13.67
N GLU A 333 -3.35 18.65 13.77
CA GLU A 333 -2.92 18.00 15.01
C GLU A 333 -1.56 18.56 15.45
N ARG A 334 -0.57 18.70 14.57
CA ARG A 334 0.74 19.31 14.91
C ARG A 334 0.65 20.75 15.37
N ARG A 335 -0.22 21.56 14.74
CA ARG A 335 -0.41 22.97 15.19
C ARG A 335 -1.07 23.07 16.55
N ALA A 336 -1.91 22.12 16.92
CA ALA A 336 -2.53 22.07 18.24
C ALA A 336 -1.55 21.66 19.35
N ASP A 337 -0.52 20.88 19.01
CA ASP A 337 0.52 20.41 19.92
C ASP A 337 1.70 21.42 20.07
N GLU A 338 1.77 22.50 19.26
CA GLU A 338 2.76 23.56 19.45
C GLU A 338 2.41 24.33 20.73
N PRO A 339 3.37 24.41 21.71
CA PRO A 339 3.14 25.19 22.94
C PRO A 339 2.87 26.63 22.56
N VAL A 340 1.77 27.18 23.03
CA VAL A 340 1.44 28.61 22.89
C VAL A 340 2.61 29.39 23.48
N PRO A 341 3.31 30.25 22.71
CA PRO A 341 4.39 31.05 23.25
C PRO A 341 3.83 31.83 24.44
N PRO A 342 4.54 31.88 25.58
CA PRO A 342 4.06 32.60 26.75
C PRO A 342 3.74 34.05 26.32
N MET A 343 2.47 34.47 26.50
CA MET A 343 2.10 35.86 26.27
C MET A 343 3.05 36.71 27.06
N GLY A 344 3.83 37.51 26.35
CA GLY A 344 4.78 38.44 26.96
C GLY A 344 4.06 39.23 28.03
N ARG A 345 4.54 39.13 29.28
CA ARG A 345 4.15 40.09 30.33
C ARG A 345 4.38 41.47 29.74
N THR A 346 3.29 42.21 29.53
CA THR A 346 3.37 43.63 29.25
C THR A 346 4.20 44.24 30.39
N SER A 347 5.41 44.62 30.07
CA SER A 347 6.24 45.44 30.98
C SER A 347 5.42 46.70 31.31
N THR A 348 4.92 46.77 32.55
CA THR A 348 4.44 48.03 33.10
C THR A 348 5.55 49.05 32.97
N PRO A 349 5.31 50.22 32.41
CA PRO A 349 6.32 51.25 32.37
C PRO A 349 6.68 51.65 33.82
N ASP A 350 7.96 51.54 34.19
CA ASP A 350 8.45 52.10 35.44
C ASP A 350 8.16 53.62 35.47
N VAL A 351 7.31 54.01 36.42
CA VAL A 351 7.08 55.42 36.75
C VAL A 351 8.33 55.91 37.44
N VAL A 352 9.17 56.65 36.68
CA VAL A 352 10.30 57.38 37.25
C VAL A 352 9.72 58.47 38.14
N ALA A 353 9.77 58.25 39.44
CA ALA A 353 9.51 59.32 40.44
C ALA A 353 10.70 60.29 40.42
N SER A 354 10.52 61.43 39.82
CA SER A 354 11.40 62.59 40.00
C SER A 354 11.19 63.19 41.39
N THR A 355 12.18 63.06 42.26
CA THR A 355 12.26 63.92 43.48
C THR A 355 13.21 65.05 43.20
N SER A 356 12.70 66.24 43.28
CA SER A 356 13.38 67.53 43.36
C SER A 356 14.32 67.67 44.54
#